data_fea1279b8c020ac7926506629b896716
#
_entry.id   fea1279b8c020ac7926506629b896716
#
_cell.length_a   1.000
_cell.length_b   1.000
_cell.length_c   1.000
_cell.angle_alpha   90.00
_cell.angle_beta   90.00
_cell.angle_gamma   90.00
#
_symmetry.space_group_name_H-M   'P 1'
#
loop_
_entity.id
_entity.type
_entity.pdbx_description
1 polymer ?
#
loop_
_entity_poly.entity_id
_entity_poly.type
_entity_poly.pdbx_seq_one_letter_code
_entity_poly.pdbx_strand_id
1 'polypeptide(L)'
;LVQADRLVGGSDAVLVIDDTAIAKKGTHSVGAAAQYASALGKTANCQTLVSLTLARGEVPVMLALRLFLPESWTSKRARLKRAGVPAEYRTARTKPEMALAEIDRAIAAGVRFGCVLADAGYGLSAPFRQGLTARKLAWAVGIPRHLKVYPADVRMIWPVAKRGRPRQRHVPDILSIPAEDMLANAKWRTISWRTGTKGKLKARFTAVRVRVADGPPQRIRDKGQQHLPGD
;
A
#
# COMPACT_ATOMS: atom_id res chain seq x y z
N LEU A 1 6.97 19.67 9.27
CA LEU A 1 6.80 18.42 9.99
C LEU A 1 6.71 18.64 11.49
N VAL A 2 7.68 19.34 12.11
CA VAL A 2 7.72 19.60 13.56
C VAL A 2 6.45 20.31 14.06
N GLN A 3 5.96 21.33 13.37
CA GLN A 3 4.71 22.01 13.75
C GLN A 3 3.48 21.09 13.64
N ALA A 4 3.42 20.25 12.61
CA ALA A 4 2.35 19.27 12.46
C ALA A 4 2.36 18.26 13.62
N ASP A 5 3.54 17.78 14.00
CA ASP A 5 3.68 16.88 15.15
C ASP A 5 3.22 17.53 16.46
N ARG A 6 3.55 18.83 16.68
CA ARG A 6 3.07 19.57 17.86
C ARG A 6 1.55 19.68 17.92
N LEU A 7 0.88 19.79 16.76
CA LEU A 7 -0.57 19.94 16.67
C LEU A 7 -1.30 18.61 16.84
N VAL A 8 -0.89 17.58 16.11
CA VAL A 8 -1.64 16.32 15.98
C VAL A 8 -0.79 15.06 16.16
N GLY A 9 0.49 15.19 16.52
CA GLY A 9 1.36 14.03 16.75
C GLY A 9 1.04 13.30 18.05
N GLY A 10 1.27 12.00 18.09
CA GLY A 10 1.08 11.16 19.28
C GLY A 10 0.90 9.69 18.92
N SER A 11 0.89 8.83 19.94
CA SER A 11 0.69 7.38 19.78
C SER A 11 -0.71 7.01 19.27
N ASP A 12 -1.67 7.91 19.40
CA ASP A 12 -3.05 7.80 18.90
C ASP A 12 -3.26 8.50 17.53
N ALA A 13 -2.23 9.16 16.99
CA ALA A 13 -2.25 9.71 15.65
C ALA A 13 -2.05 8.61 14.60
N VAL A 14 -2.63 8.79 13.43
CA VAL A 14 -2.46 7.90 12.27
C VAL A 14 -1.82 8.64 11.12
N LEU A 15 -0.96 7.94 10.39
CA LEU A 15 -0.32 8.44 9.19
C LEU A 15 -1.05 7.85 7.97
N VAL A 16 -1.78 8.67 7.25
CA VAL A 16 -2.64 8.25 6.13
C VAL A 16 -1.93 8.53 4.81
N ILE A 17 -1.90 7.52 3.95
CA ILE A 17 -1.37 7.59 2.59
C ILE A 17 -2.51 7.44 1.61
N ASP A 18 -2.58 8.37 0.66
CA ASP A 18 -3.62 8.36 -0.38
C ASP A 18 -3.12 9.03 -1.66
N ASP A 19 -3.87 8.85 -2.74
CA ASP A 19 -3.62 9.47 -4.03
C ASP A 19 -4.69 10.52 -4.38
N THR A 20 -4.24 11.66 -4.88
CA THR A 20 -5.14 12.65 -5.44
C THR A 20 -4.85 12.86 -6.92
N ALA A 21 -5.87 12.77 -7.75
CA ALA A 21 -5.77 13.01 -9.19
C ALA A 21 -6.35 14.37 -9.57
N ILE A 22 -5.55 15.19 -10.25
CA ILE A 22 -5.97 16.50 -10.78
C ILE A 22 -6.10 16.37 -12.28
N ALA A 23 -7.34 16.47 -12.80
CA ALA A 23 -7.63 16.41 -14.22
C ALA A 23 -6.92 17.53 -14.99
N LYS A 24 -6.39 17.21 -16.17
CA LYS A 24 -5.68 18.13 -17.07
C LYS A 24 -6.25 18.04 -18.49
N LYS A 25 -6.42 19.19 -19.15
CA LYS A 25 -6.80 19.24 -20.56
C LYS A 25 -5.62 19.03 -21.49
N GLY A 26 -4.43 19.57 -21.13
CA GLY A 26 -3.22 19.51 -21.94
C GLY A 26 -2.21 18.45 -21.48
N THR A 27 -1.20 18.20 -22.30
CA THR A 27 -0.15 17.19 -22.04
C THR A 27 1.18 17.79 -21.58
N HIS A 28 1.30 19.12 -21.49
CA HIS A 28 2.56 19.81 -21.19
C HIS A 28 2.86 19.94 -19.69
N SER A 29 1.83 19.91 -18.81
CA SER A 29 2.04 19.94 -17.37
C SER A 29 2.84 18.72 -16.93
N VAL A 30 3.87 18.92 -16.10
CA VAL A 30 4.73 17.84 -15.61
C VAL A 30 3.91 16.73 -14.96
N GLY A 31 4.13 15.48 -15.35
CA GLY A 31 3.39 14.32 -14.83
C GLY A 31 2.01 14.10 -15.44
N ALA A 32 1.50 15.02 -16.30
CA ALA A 32 0.21 14.82 -16.96
C ALA A 32 0.30 13.67 -17.98
N ALA A 33 -0.56 12.68 -17.80
CA ALA A 33 -0.69 11.50 -18.66
C ALA A 33 -2.03 10.81 -18.39
N ALA A 34 -2.40 9.86 -19.24
CA ALA A 34 -3.52 8.97 -18.98
C ALA A 34 -3.22 8.09 -17.75
N GLN A 35 -3.95 8.32 -16.65
CA GLN A 35 -3.82 7.61 -15.39
C GLN A 35 -5.21 7.36 -14.80
N TYR A 36 -5.34 6.35 -13.95
CA TYR A 36 -6.60 6.14 -13.24
C TYR A 36 -6.83 7.28 -12.24
N ALA A 37 -7.96 7.94 -12.37
CA ALA A 37 -8.40 9.02 -11.49
C ALA A 37 -9.57 8.52 -10.63
N SER A 38 -9.31 8.17 -9.37
CA SER A 38 -10.29 7.58 -8.45
C SER A 38 -11.54 8.48 -8.29
N ALA A 39 -11.35 9.79 -8.19
CA ALA A 39 -12.45 10.75 -8.10
C ALA A 39 -13.38 10.75 -9.33
N LEU A 40 -12.89 10.28 -10.50
CA LEU A 40 -13.66 10.18 -11.73
C LEU A 40 -14.10 8.74 -12.03
N GLY A 41 -13.63 7.77 -11.28
CA GLY A 41 -13.89 6.34 -11.49
C GLY A 41 -13.36 5.78 -12.83
N LYS A 42 -12.45 6.49 -13.52
CA LYS A 42 -11.97 6.13 -14.85
C LYS A 42 -10.54 6.60 -15.11
N THR A 43 -9.94 6.05 -16.17
CA THR A 43 -8.69 6.59 -16.72
C THR A 43 -8.95 7.94 -17.39
N ALA A 44 -8.19 8.96 -16.99
CA ALA A 44 -8.27 10.31 -17.51
C ALA A 44 -6.86 10.91 -17.64
N ASN A 45 -6.72 11.95 -18.48
CA ASN A 45 -5.50 12.73 -18.51
C ASN A 45 -5.42 13.57 -17.23
N CYS A 46 -4.50 13.20 -16.34
CA CYS A 46 -4.38 13.82 -15.02
C CYS A 46 -2.94 13.84 -14.52
N GLN A 47 -2.70 14.69 -13.53
CA GLN A 47 -1.56 14.58 -12.63
C GLN A 47 -2.00 13.81 -11.38
N THR A 48 -1.21 12.84 -10.95
CA THR A 48 -1.47 12.13 -9.69
C THR A 48 -0.45 12.55 -8.64
N LEU A 49 -0.93 12.81 -7.44
CA LEU A 49 -0.11 13.22 -6.31
C LEU A 49 -0.28 12.19 -5.20
N VAL A 50 0.83 11.72 -4.67
CA VAL A 50 0.88 10.89 -3.46
C VAL A 50 0.89 11.82 -2.26
N SER A 51 -0.08 11.68 -1.38
CA SER A 51 -0.22 12.45 -0.16
C SER A 51 0.17 11.65 1.07
N LEU A 52 0.75 12.33 2.05
CA LEU A 52 1.01 11.83 3.39
C LEU A 52 0.36 12.80 4.37
N THR A 53 -0.60 12.32 5.15
CA THR A 53 -1.39 13.11 6.09
C THR A 53 -1.27 12.54 7.49
N LEU A 54 -0.91 13.36 8.47
CA LEU A 54 -0.98 13.01 9.89
C LEU A 54 -2.35 13.41 10.41
N ALA A 55 -3.06 12.49 11.02
CA ALA A 55 -4.40 12.74 11.55
C ALA A 55 -4.54 12.25 12.98
N ARG A 56 -5.19 13.05 13.82
CA ARG A 56 -5.56 12.70 15.19
C ARG A 56 -7.01 13.07 15.42
N GLY A 57 -7.84 12.07 15.72
CA GLY A 57 -9.29 12.25 15.75
C GLY A 57 -9.80 12.75 14.38
N GLU A 58 -10.48 13.89 14.37
CA GLU A 58 -11.06 14.49 13.17
C GLU A 58 -10.15 15.57 12.52
N VAL A 59 -8.92 15.75 13.00
CA VAL A 59 -8.01 16.82 12.53
C VAL A 59 -6.91 16.25 11.65
N PRO A 60 -6.99 16.42 10.30
CA PRO A 60 -5.93 16.02 9.39
C PRO A 60 -4.95 17.18 9.15
N VAL A 61 -3.65 16.88 9.09
CA VAL A 61 -2.59 17.80 8.70
C VAL A 61 -1.73 17.16 7.62
N MET A 62 -1.71 17.75 6.43
CA MET A 62 -0.91 17.24 5.31
C MET A 62 0.57 17.46 5.58
N LEU A 63 1.37 16.38 5.56
CA LEU A 63 2.82 16.39 5.74
C LEU A 63 3.58 16.44 4.42
N ALA A 64 3.03 15.81 3.39
CA ALA A 64 3.62 15.76 2.06
C ALA A 64 2.56 15.63 0.97
N LEU A 65 2.88 16.23 -0.18
CA LEU A 65 2.16 16.07 -1.43
C LEU A 65 3.18 15.96 -2.56
N ARG A 66 3.33 14.77 -3.13
CA ARG A 66 4.40 14.46 -4.09
C ARG A 66 3.82 14.12 -5.45
N LEU A 67 4.26 14.85 -6.48
CA LEU A 67 3.84 14.58 -7.85
C LEU A 67 4.45 13.26 -8.35
N PHE A 68 3.58 12.34 -8.75
CA PHE A 68 3.97 11.09 -9.40
C PHE A 68 4.32 11.34 -10.87
N LEU A 69 5.45 10.81 -11.31
CA LEU A 69 5.88 10.85 -12.70
C LEU A 69 5.70 9.47 -13.33
N PRO A 70 4.70 9.27 -14.19
CA PRO A 70 4.51 7.99 -14.89
C PRO A 70 5.63 7.72 -15.90
N GLU A 71 5.77 6.47 -16.35
CA GLU A 71 6.80 6.02 -17.26
C GLU A 71 6.87 6.85 -18.55
N SER A 72 5.72 7.28 -19.08
CA SER A 72 5.63 8.18 -20.26
C SER A 72 6.37 9.51 -20.08
N TRP A 73 6.69 9.88 -18.83
CA TRP A 73 7.55 11.01 -18.49
C TRP A 73 8.98 10.59 -18.18
N THR A 74 9.16 9.59 -17.31
CA THR A 74 10.48 9.19 -16.80
C THR A 74 11.36 8.53 -17.85
N SER A 75 10.77 7.89 -18.87
CA SER A 75 11.48 7.36 -20.03
C SER A 75 12.04 8.45 -20.98
N LYS A 76 11.59 9.71 -20.86
CA LYS A 76 11.95 10.82 -21.77
C LYS A 76 12.80 11.88 -21.07
N ARG A 77 14.07 11.59 -20.83
CA ARG A 77 15.00 12.49 -20.10
C ARG A 77 15.04 13.93 -20.64
N ALA A 78 15.03 14.09 -21.97
CA ALA A 78 15.02 15.42 -22.61
C ALA A 78 13.76 16.21 -22.25
N ARG A 79 12.59 15.54 -22.18
CA ARG A 79 11.32 16.15 -21.78
C ARG A 79 11.38 16.62 -20.33
N LEU A 80 11.87 15.78 -19.42
CA LEU A 80 12.03 16.12 -18.00
C LEU A 80 12.97 17.32 -17.81
N LYS A 81 14.11 17.36 -18.52
CA LYS A 81 15.06 18.48 -18.47
C LYS A 81 14.42 19.77 -18.96
N ARG A 82 13.74 19.73 -20.13
CA ARG A 82 13.08 20.90 -20.71
C ARG A 82 11.95 21.42 -19.83
N ALA A 83 11.25 20.53 -19.12
CA ALA A 83 10.19 20.89 -18.20
C ALA A 83 10.69 21.36 -16.82
N GLY A 84 12.01 21.50 -16.62
CA GLY A 84 12.61 21.99 -15.39
C GLY A 84 12.52 21.02 -14.21
N VAL A 85 12.25 19.71 -14.44
CA VAL A 85 12.22 18.72 -13.34
C VAL A 85 13.62 18.60 -12.74
N PRO A 86 13.81 18.79 -11.42
CA PRO A 86 15.10 18.65 -10.76
C PRO A 86 15.69 17.23 -10.95
N ALA A 87 17.01 17.13 -11.00
CA ALA A 87 17.70 15.88 -11.35
C ALA A 87 17.33 14.71 -10.44
N GLU A 88 17.20 14.97 -9.15
CA GLU A 88 16.84 13.99 -8.10
C GLU A 88 15.43 13.40 -8.24
N TYR A 89 14.53 14.07 -9.00
CA TYR A 89 13.17 13.61 -9.25
C TYR A 89 12.97 13.00 -10.65
N ARG A 90 14.03 12.84 -11.45
CA ARG A 90 13.93 12.27 -12.81
C ARG A 90 13.96 10.76 -12.85
N THR A 91 14.24 10.10 -11.74
CA THR A 91 14.26 8.63 -11.64
C THR A 91 12.83 8.11 -11.53
N ALA A 92 12.52 7.03 -12.25
CA ALA A 92 11.24 6.35 -12.11
C ALA A 92 11.10 5.78 -10.70
N ARG A 93 9.96 6.07 -10.08
CA ARG A 93 9.55 5.53 -8.78
C ARG A 93 8.09 5.16 -8.83
N THR A 94 7.74 4.05 -8.21
CA THR A 94 6.33 3.69 -7.97
C THR A 94 5.74 4.55 -6.86
N LYS A 95 4.42 4.68 -6.82
CA LYS A 95 3.74 5.39 -5.74
C LYS A 95 4.02 4.79 -4.35
N PRO A 96 4.03 3.44 -4.18
CA PRO A 96 4.46 2.82 -2.92
C PRO A 96 5.87 3.18 -2.49
N GLU A 97 6.85 3.23 -3.41
CA GLU A 97 8.22 3.67 -3.09
C GLU A 97 8.27 5.14 -2.68
N MET A 98 7.48 5.99 -3.33
CA MET A 98 7.36 7.40 -2.94
C MET A 98 6.76 7.54 -1.54
N ALA A 99 5.72 6.76 -1.24
CA ALA A 99 5.08 6.76 0.08
C ALA A 99 6.05 6.32 1.18
N LEU A 100 6.80 5.23 0.97
CA LEU A 100 7.82 4.77 1.93
C LEU A 100 8.90 5.83 2.16
N ALA A 101 9.36 6.51 1.12
CA ALA A 101 10.35 7.59 1.26
C ALA A 101 9.81 8.78 2.07
N GLU A 102 8.52 9.13 1.92
CA GLU A 102 7.91 10.20 2.72
C GLU A 102 7.66 9.76 4.17
N ILE A 103 7.37 8.49 4.42
CA ILE A 103 7.31 7.92 5.78
C ILE A 103 8.68 8.02 6.44
N ASP A 104 9.75 7.63 5.73
CA ASP A 104 11.13 7.73 6.25
C ASP A 104 11.48 9.18 6.61
N ARG A 105 11.08 10.13 5.77
CA ARG A 105 11.27 11.55 6.02
C ARG A 105 10.50 12.04 7.26
N ALA A 106 9.28 11.54 7.45
CA ALA A 106 8.47 11.88 8.62
C ALA A 106 9.10 11.31 9.91
N ILE A 107 9.55 10.05 9.87
CA ILE A 107 10.25 9.39 11.00
C ILE A 107 11.55 10.15 11.34
N ALA A 108 12.38 10.46 10.32
CA ALA A 108 13.63 11.20 10.52
C ALA A 108 13.42 12.60 11.11
N ALA A 109 12.25 13.22 10.85
CA ALA A 109 11.87 14.50 11.43
C ALA A 109 11.24 14.38 12.84
N GLY A 110 11.15 13.17 13.42
CA GLY A 110 10.62 12.93 14.75
C GLY A 110 9.08 13.00 14.83
N VAL A 111 8.35 12.85 13.71
CA VAL A 111 6.88 12.84 13.73
C VAL A 111 6.38 11.61 14.46
N ARG A 112 5.51 11.81 15.45
CA ARG A 112 4.94 10.74 16.27
C ARG A 112 3.59 10.29 15.73
N PHE A 113 3.44 8.99 15.50
CA PHE A 113 2.19 8.34 15.09
C PHE A 113 2.17 6.88 15.56
N GLY A 114 0.99 6.31 15.75
CA GLY A 114 0.84 4.94 16.23
C GLY A 114 0.56 3.92 15.11
N CYS A 115 0.06 4.35 13.96
CA CYS A 115 -0.31 3.44 12.88
C CYS A 115 -0.21 4.12 11.51
N VAL A 116 0.13 3.34 10.48
CA VAL A 116 0.07 3.76 9.06
C VAL A 116 -1.18 3.18 8.42
N LEU A 117 -1.94 4.01 7.73
CA LEU A 117 -3.13 3.61 6.96
C LEU A 117 -2.91 3.89 5.48
N ALA A 118 -3.34 2.97 4.62
CA ALA A 118 -3.36 3.18 3.17
C ALA A 118 -4.51 2.41 2.53
N ASP A 119 -4.88 2.80 1.32
CA ASP A 119 -5.92 2.14 0.55
C ASP A 119 -5.47 0.82 -0.11
N ALA A 120 -6.36 0.18 -0.87
CA ALA A 120 -6.09 -1.08 -1.55
C ALA A 120 -5.08 -0.94 -2.71
N GLY A 121 -4.88 0.24 -3.25
CA GLY A 121 -3.86 0.51 -4.27
C GLY A 121 -2.46 0.29 -3.70
N TYR A 122 -2.22 0.75 -2.49
CA TYR A 122 -0.96 0.52 -1.76
C TYR A 122 -0.90 -0.87 -1.14
N GLY A 123 -2.00 -1.34 -0.56
CA GLY A 123 -2.05 -2.63 0.10
C GLY A 123 -1.87 -3.83 -0.83
N LEU A 124 -2.08 -3.67 -2.13
CA LEU A 124 -1.78 -4.69 -3.13
C LEU A 124 -0.25 -4.89 -3.33
N SER A 125 0.56 -3.89 -3.00
CA SER A 125 2.01 -3.95 -3.14
C SER A 125 2.67 -4.71 -1.99
N ALA A 126 3.17 -5.93 -2.26
CA ALA A 126 3.95 -6.70 -1.30
C ALA A 126 5.19 -5.93 -0.79
N PRO A 127 6.02 -5.29 -1.67
CA PRO A 127 7.15 -4.50 -1.21
C PRO A 127 6.75 -3.35 -0.28
N PHE A 128 5.55 -2.78 -0.45
CA PHE A 128 5.06 -1.73 0.45
C PHE A 128 4.76 -2.28 1.84
N ARG A 129 3.98 -3.37 1.95
CA ARG A 129 3.65 -4.01 3.23
C ARG A 129 4.92 -4.49 3.97
N GLN A 130 5.83 -5.14 3.24
CA GLN A 130 7.13 -5.58 3.76
C GLN A 130 7.98 -4.38 4.22
N GLY A 131 7.96 -3.29 3.45
CA GLY A 131 8.64 -2.05 3.80
C GLY A 131 8.13 -1.42 5.10
N LEU A 132 6.82 -1.46 5.36
CA LEU A 132 6.23 -1.02 6.63
C LEU A 132 6.65 -1.92 7.79
N THR A 133 6.59 -3.25 7.59
CA THR A 133 7.01 -4.24 8.58
C THR A 133 8.50 -4.14 8.93
N ALA A 134 9.37 -3.96 7.93
CA ALA A 134 10.81 -3.78 8.12
C ALA A 134 11.14 -2.54 8.99
N ARG A 135 10.28 -1.51 8.93
CA ARG A 135 10.37 -0.31 9.78
C ARG A 135 9.76 -0.50 11.16
N LYS A 136 9.28 -1.70 11.48
CA LYS A 136 8.59 -2.03 12.75
C LYS A 136 7.38 -1.14 13.02
N LEU A 137 6.70 -0.68 11.99
CA LEU A 137 5.50 0.15 12.10
C LEU A 137 4.27 -0.74 12.27
N ALA A 138 3.33 -0.31 13.11
CA ALA A 138 1.97 -0.83 13.04
C ALA A 138 1.28 -0.24 11.81
N TRP A 139 0.56 -1.06 11.06
CA TRP A 139 -0.11 -0.61 9.85
C TRP A 139 -1.40 -1.37 9.57
N ALA A 140 -2.33 -0.71 8.90
CA ALA A 140 -3.53 -1.31 8.34
C ALA A 140 -3.73 -0.78 6.92
N VAL A 141 -3.84 -1.68 5.94
CA VAL A 141 -4.00 -1.31 4.53
C VAL A 141 -5.20 -2.02 3.95
N GLY A 142 -5.91 -1.34 3.05
CA GLY A 142 -6.95 -1.96 2.25
C GLY A 142 -6.36 -3.08 1.37
N ILE A 143 -7.16 -4.08 1.05
CA ILE A 143 -6.82 -5.10 0.07
C ILE A 143 -8.02 -5.34 -0.86
N PRO A 144 -7.81 -5.70 -2.14
CA PRO A 144 -8.90 -6.16 -2.98
C PRO A 144 -9.48 -7.48 -2.45
N ARG A 145 -10.79 -7.64 -2.51
CA ARG A 145 -11.47 -8.86 -2.04
C ARG A 145 -10.97 -10.16 -2.69
N HIS A 146 -10.51 -10.06 -3.94
CA HIS A 146 -9.95 -11.18 -4.71
C HIS A 146 -8.47 -11.46 -4.45
N LEU A 147 -7.81 -10.68 -3.57
CA LEU A 147 -6.42 -10.95 -3.17
C LEU A 147 -6.32 -12.37 -2.63
N LYS A 148 -5.33 -13.12 -3.13
CA LYS A 148 -5.13 -14.51 -2.71
C LYS A 148 -4.48 -14.56 -1.33
N VAL A 149 -5.05 -15.44 -0.50
CA VAL A 149 -4.56 -15.69 0.86
C VAL A 149 -4.56 -17.18 1.16
N TYR A 150 -3.78 -17.56 2.14
CA TYR A 150 -3.78 -18.89 2.74
C TYR A 150 -4.39 -18.84 4.14
N PRO A 151 -4.95 -19.95 4.64
CA PRO A 151 -5.23 -20.11 6.08
C PRO A 151 -3.97 -19.87 6.91
N ALA A 152 -4.13 -19.42 8.15
CA ALA A 152 -3.01 -19.08 9.04
C ALA A 152 -2.09 -20.27 9.37
N ASP A 153 -2.62 -21.48 9.30
CA ASP A 153 -1.95 -22.75 9.60
C ASP A 153 -1.28 -23.41 8.39
N VAL A 154 -1.28 -22.75 7.22
CA VAL A 154 -0.60 -23.24 6.01
C VAL A 154 0.87 -23.58 6.31
N ARG A 155 1.31 -24.72 5.78
CA ARG A 155 2.68 -25.19 5.95
C ARG A 155 3.40 -25.27 4.61
N MET A 156 4.70 -25.04 4.65
CA MET A 156 5.56 -25.26 3.50
C MET A 156 6.04 -26.71 3.49
N ILE A 157 5.66 -27.45 2.47
CA ILE A 157 6.04 -28.87 2.30
C ILE A 157 7.00 -29.05 1.14
N TRP A 158 7.82 -30.06 1.23
CA TRP A 158 8.67 -30.50 0.10
C TRP A 158 7.82 -31.35 -0.83
N PRO A 159 7.56 -30.95 -2.08
CA PRO A 159 6.72 -31.71 -2.97
C PRO A 159 7.42 -32.98 -3.46
N VAL A 160 6.79 -34.13 -3.26
CA VAL A 160 7.26 -35.40 -3.81
C VAL A 160 6.85 -35.46 -5.29
N ALA A 161 7.83 -35.47 -6.18
CA ALA A 161 7.58 -35.61 -7.61
C ALA A 161 7.34 -37.08 -7.94
N LYS A 162 6.18 -37.43 -8.50
CA LYS A 162 5.87 -38.78 -8.97
C LYS A 162 6.62 -39.13 -10.28
N ARG A 163 6.93 -38.13 -11.13
CA ARG A 163 7.72 -38.26 -12.38
C ARG A 163 8.40 -36.91 -12.69
N GLY A 164 9.52 -36.95 -13.43
CA GLY A 164 10.24 -35.78 -13.91
C GLY A 164 11.33 -35.28 -12.95
N ARG A 165 11.88 -34.09 -13.24
CA ARG A 165 12.96 -33.48 -12.44
C ARG A 165 12.43 -33.16 -11.02
N PRO A 166 13.15 -33.55 -9.96
CA PRO A 166 12.78 -33.23 -8.58
C PRO A 166 12.58 -31.72 -8.40
N ARG A 167 11.51 -31.34 -7.73
CA ARG A 167 11.29 -29.93 -7.39
C ARG A 167 12.32 -29.50 -6.34
N GLN A 168 12.87 -28.32 -6.51
CA GLN A 168 13.92 -27.77 -5.64
C GLN A 168 13.40 -26.69 -4.68
N ARG A 169 12.09 -26.63 -4.45
CA ARG A 169 11.46 -25.59 -3.62
C ARG A 169 10.30 -26.17 -2.83
N HIS A 170 10.20 -25.72 -1.59
CA HIS A 170 8.99 -25.93 -0.80
C HIS A 170 7.77 -25.25 -1.47
N VAL A 171 6.62 -25.83 -1.29
CA VAL A 171 5.33 -25.30 -1.77
C VAL A 171 4.34 -25.31 -0.61
N PRO A 172 3.34 -24.43 -0.59
CA PRO A 172 2.26 -24.51 0.37
C PRO A 172 1.50 -25.85 0.24
N ASP A 173 1.10 -26.45 1.35
CA ASP A 173 0.35 -27.70 1.43
C ASP A 173 -1.12 -27.55 1.01
N ILE A 174 -1.60 -26.32 0.89
CA ILE A 174 -2.96 -25.95 0.48
C ILE A 174 -2.93 -24.88 -0.62
N LEU A 175 -3.95 -24.83 -1.46
CA LEU A 175 -4.13 -23.79 -2.46
C LEU A 175 -4.60 -22.48 -1.83
N SER A 176 -4.10 -21.37 -2.35
CA SER A 176 -4.57 -20.03 -1.96
C SER A 176 -5.99 -19.78 -2.51
N ILE A 177 -6.82 -19.12 -1.71
CA ILE A 177 -8.17 -18.71 -2.06
C ILE A 177 -8.32 -17.18 -2.00
N PRO A 178 -9.34 -16.58 -2.64
CA PRO A 178 -9.66 -15.18 -2.46
C PRO A 178 -9.89 -14.81 -0.99
N ALA A 179 -9.49 -13.62 -0.57
CA ALA A 179 -9.71 -13.15 0.80
C ALA A 179 -11.18 -13.13 1.19
N GLU A 180 -12.08 -12.84 0.23
CA GLU A 180 -13.53 -12.87 0.45
C GLU A 180 -14.05 -14.29 0.81
N ASP A 181 -13.47 -15.33 0.24
CA ASP A 181 -13.88 -16.72 0.51
C ASP A 181 -13.52 -17.16 1.93
N MET A 182 -12.47 -16.58 2.53
CA MET A 182 -12.12 -16.80 3.93
C MET A 182 -13.18 -16.30 4.91
N LEU A 183 -14.06 -15.42 4.46
CA LEU A 183 -15.11 -14.82 5.28
C LEU A 183 -16.43 -15.63 5.29
N ALA A 184 -16.56 -16.67 4.48
CA ALA A 184 -17.79 -17.44 4.31
C ALA A 184 -18.34 -17.98 5.65
N ASN A 185 -17.46 -18.46 6.54
CA ASN A 185 -17.82 -19.00 7.85
C ASN A 185 -17.41 -18.08 9.02
N ALA A 186 -17.11 -16.81 8.75
CA ALA A 186 -16.63 -15.90 9.76
C ALA A 186 -17.75 -15.42 10.69
N LYS A 187 -17.42 -15.24 11.97
CA LYS A 187 -18.35 -14.68 12.97
C LYS A 187 -18.36 -13.16 12.87
N TRP A 188 -19.46 -12.61 12.39
CA TRP A 188 -19.64 -11.17 12.22
C TRP A 188 -20.18 -10.51 13.49
N ARG A 189 -19.64 -9.34 13.84
CA ARG A 189 -20.09 -8.50 14.95
C ARG A 189 -20.49 -7.12 14.45
N THR A 190 -21.62 -6.58 14.90
CA THR A 190 -22.01 -5.20 14.64
C THR A 190 -21.28 -4.28 15.62
N ILE A 191 -20.52 -3.32 15.10
CA ILE A 191 -19.75 -2.36 15.88
C ILE A 191 -20.20 -0.95 15.51
N SER A 192 -20.43 -0.10 16.52
CA SER A 192 -20.55 1.34 16.33
C SER A 192 -19.13 1.93 16.28
N TRP A 193 -18.73 2.45 15.17
CA TRP A 193 -17.36 2.93 14.95
C TRP A 193 -17.23 4.46 14.93
N ARG A 194 -18.35 5.17 14.81
CA ARG A 194 -18.40 6.63 14.84
C ARG A 194 -19.80 7.13 15.21
N THR A 195 -19.87 8.30 15.82
CA THR A 195 -21.11 9.06 15.98
C THR A 195 -21.18 10.12 14.88
N GLY A 196 -22.16 10.02 13.98
CA GLY A 196 -22.41 11.01 12.96
C GLY A 196 -23.52 11.97 13.39
N THR A 197 -23.83 12.96 12.54
CA THR A 197 -24.89 13.97 12.78
C THR A 197 -26.29 13.36 12.92
N LYS A 198 -26.53 12.21 12.29
CA LYS A 198 -27.81 11.47 12.32
C LYS A 198 -27.82 10.27 13.27
N GLY A 199 -26.84 10.17 14.17
CA GLY A 199 -26.71 9.08 15.13
C GLY A 199 -25.47 8.19 14.90
N LYS A 200 -25.43 7.04 15.61
CA LYS A 200 -24.29 6.12 15.57
C LYS A 200 -24.18 5.42 14.22
N LEU A 201 -23.01 5.54 13.57
CA LEU A 201 -22.66 4.78 12.38
C LEU A 201 -22.25 3.37 12.82
N LYS A 202 -22.94 2.37 12.29
CA LYS A 202 -22.73 0.95 12.61
C LYS A 202 -22.37 0.20 11.32
N ALA A 203 -21.48 -0.77 11.46
CA ALA A 203 -21.18 -1.72 10.41
C ALA A 203 -20.90 -3.11 11.00
N ARG A 204 -20.99 -4.14 10.15
CA ARG A 204 -20.61 -5.50 10.55
C ARG A 204 -19.13 -5.70 10.26
N PHE A 205 -18.40 -6.20 11.23
CA PHE A 205 -16.99 -6.49 11.16
C PHE A 205 -16.71 -7.94 11.54
N THR A 206 -15.67 -8.50 10.93
CA THR A 206 -15.04 -9.74 11.33
C THR A 206 -13.54 -9.64 11.18
N ALA A 207 -12.79 -10.46 11.93
CA ALA A 207 -11.35 -10.57 11.81
C ALA A 207 -10.98 -12.05 11.65
N VAL A 208 -10.23 -12.36 10.61
CA VAL A 208 -9.73 -13.71 10.32
C VAL A 208 -8.22 -13.59 10.09
N ARG A 209 -7.45 -14.42 10.79
CA ARG A 209 -6.00 -14.47 10.56
C ARG A 209 -5.72 -15.27 9.30
N VAL A 210 -4.94 -14.68 8.40
CA VAL A 210 -4.56 -15.29 7.12
C VAL A 210 -3.09 -15.01 6.83
N ARG A 211 -2.53 -15.72 5.87
CA ARG A 211 -1.24 -15.38 5.26
C ARG A 211 -1.48 -14.92 3.83
N VAL A 212 -0.91 -13.80 3.44
CA VAL A 212 -1.07 -13.27 2.08
C VAL A 212 -0.27 -14.12 1.09
N ALA A 213 -0.92 -14.52 -0.02
CA ALA A 213 -0.26 -15.22 -1.10
C ALA A 213 0.29 -14.19 -2.12
N ASP A 214 1.45 -13.65 -1.86
CA ASP A 214 2.10 -12.61 -2.68
C ASP A 214 2.69 -13.14 -4.01
N GLY A 215 1.94 -14.01 -4.69
CA GLY A 215 2.34 -14.62 -5.94
C GLY A 215 3.28 -15.82 -5.77
N PRO A 216 3.72 -16.45 -6.88
CA PRO A 216 4.76 -17.45 -6.79
C PRO A 216 5.96 -16.77 -6.15
N PRO A 217 6.66 -17.44 -5.19
CA PRO A 217 7.84 -16.86 -4.56
C PRO A 217 8.73 -16.38 -5.69
N GLN A 218 8.86 -15.06 -5.82
CA GLN A 218 9.78 -14.47 -6.79
C GLN A 218 11.05 -15.22 -6.58
N ARG A 219 11.60 -15.82 -7.63
CA ARG A 219 12.77 -16.70 -7.60
C ARG A 219 13.66 -16.33 -6.43
N ILE A 220 13.39 -16.94 -5.27
CA ILE A 220 14.18 -16.72 -4.07
C ILE A 220 15.52 -17.29 -4.45
N ARG A 221 16.49 -16.42 -4.74
CA ARG A 221 17.86 -16.84 -5.13
C ARG A 221 18.57 -17.49 -3.96
N ASP A 222 18.05 -17.35 -2.74
CA ASP A 222 18.65 -17.84 -1.53
C ASP A 222 18.15 -19.24 -1.21
N LYS A 223 19.08 -20.19 -1.27
CA LYS A 223 18.92 -21.61 -0.95
C LYS A 223 18.63 -21.80 0.54
N GLY A 224 17.54 -21.38 1.07
CA GLY A 224 17.26 -21.59 2.50
C GLY A 224 16.04 -20.89 3.04
N GLN A 225 15.41 -20.04 2.25
CA GLN A 225 14.21 -19.33 2.72
C GLN A 225 13.00 -20.27 2.72
N GLN A 226 12.59 -20.69 3.92
CA GLN A 226 11.43 -21.54 4.18
C GLN A 226 10.18 -20.73 4.51
N HIS A 227 10.20 -19.40 4.31
CA HIS A 227 9.11 -18.51 4.67
C HIS A 227 8.16 -18.33 3.50
N LEU A 228 6.87 -18.21 3.80
CA LEU A 228 5.88 -17.73 2.85
C LEU A 228 6.17 -16.26 2.55
N PRO A 229 6.01 -15.81 1.28
CA PRO A 229 6.05 -14.40 0.97
C PRO A 229 5.06 -13.64 1.86
N GLY A 230 5.53 -12.64 2.58
CA GLY A 230 4.70 -11.84 3.49
C GLY A 230 4.87 -12.15 4.99
N ASP A 231 5.78 -13.06 5.35
CA ASP A 231 6.22 -13.26 6.75
C ASP A 231 7.20 -12.17 7.21
#